data_467756e407d30c8d51e05cf5e51b671f
#
_entry.id   467756e407d30c8d51e05cf5e51b671f
#
_cell.length_a   1.000
_cell.length_b   1.000
_cell.length_c   1.000
_cell.angle_alpha   90.00
_cell.angle_beta   90.00
_cell.angle_gamma   90.00
#
_symmetry.space_group_name_H-M   'P 1'
#
loop_
_entity.id
_entity.type
_entity.pdbx_description
1 polymer ?
#
loop_
_entity_poly.entity_id
_entity_poly.type
_entity_poly.pdbx_seq_one_letter_code
_entity_poly.pdbx_strand_id
1 'polypeptide(L)'
;SELKTAEYLYTEGKNVIDKYSTSTVCLLKIINLVEINEKISRKTGDNVITQVCREIKQNLSPEYLFVRYMGPKFAIVFSGVDLEAVEEFMKTVKEKTEAIKIAPAEDYKGDETEVSPKLNIALAKYYKGTALVGVTQKLEEYLDTADTSESNINYL
;
A
#
# COMPACT_ATOMS: atom_id res chain seq x y z
N SER A 1 9.54 2.40 -10.03
CA SER A 1 9.43 3.30 -8.91
C SER A 1 10.73 3.30 -8.12
N GLU A 2 10.98 4.39 -7.44
CA GLU A 2 12.22 4.56 -6.65
C GLU A 2 12.03 4.19 -5.18
N LEU A 3 10.96 3.47 -4.86
CA LEU A 3 10.71 3.06 -3.49
C LEU A 3 11.72 2.03 -3.00
N LYS A 4 12.07 2.14 -1.74
CA LYS A 4 12.88 1.12 -1.07
C LYS A 4 12.08 -0.16 -0.93
N THR A 5 12.77 -1.26 -0.64
CA THR A 5 12.16 -2.59 -0.51
C THR A 5 11.85 -2.92 0.95
N ALA A 6 11.24 -4.09 1.17
CA ALA A 6 10.92 -4.59 2.50
C ALA A 6 12.16 -4.71 3.41
N GLU A 7 13.33 -5.04 2.84
CA GLU A 7 14.55 -5.12 3.60
C GLU A 7 14.89 -3.80 4.29
N TYR A 8 14.72 -2.70 3.58
CA TYR A 8 14.94 -1.36 4.13
C TYR A 8 14.00 -1.09 5.31
N LEU A 9 12.77 -1.59 5.21
CA LEU A 9 11.78 -1.48 6.28
C LEU A 9 12.29 -2.10 7.58
N TYR A 10 12.89 -3.28 7.49
CA TYR A 10 13.34 -4.04 8.66
C TYR A 10 14.67 -3.57 9.23
N THR A 11 15.45 -2.82 8.48
CA THR A 11 16.72 -2.24 8.94
C THR A 11 16.51 -0.80 9.39
N GLU A 12 16.42 0.15 8.45
CA GLU A 12 16.27 1.57 8.76
C GLU A 12 14.90 1.90 9.38
N GLY A 13 13.85 1.22 8.93
CA GLY A 13 12.51 1.45 9.46
C GLY A 13 12.41 1.14 10.95
N LYS A 14 13.04 0.07 11.39
CA LYS A 14 13.07 -0.33 12.79
C LYS A 14 13.72 0.75 13.66
N ASN A 15 14.83 1.32 13.18
CA ASN A 15 15.53 2.37 13.90
C ASN A 15 14.68 3.63 14.06
N VAL A 16 13.93 3.99 13.03
CA VAL A 16 13.08 5.18 13.06
C VAL A 16 11.86 4.97 13.95
N ILE A 17 11.18 3.83 13.79
CA ILE A 17 9.94 3.55 14.50
C ILE A 17 10.16 3.42 16.01
N ASP A 18 11.30 2.89 16.42
CA ASP A 18 11.63 2.68 17.84
C ASP A 18 12.05 3.95 18.58
N LYS A 19 12.03 5.10 17.91
CA LYS A 19 12.18 6.40 18.57
C LYS A 19 10.90 6.81 19.30
N TYR A 20 9.80 6.14 19.03
CA TYR A 20 8.48 6.43 19.59
C TYR A 20 7.96 5.23 20.36
N SER A 21 7.20 5.48 21.43
CA SER A 21 6.64 4.39 22.24
C SER A 21 5.60 3.58 21.45
N THR A 22 4.82 4.25 20.62
CA THR A 22 3.83 3.60 19.74
C THR A 22 3.84 4.24 18.37
N SER A 23 3.45 3.46 17.38
CA SER A 23 3.35 3.90 15.98
C SER A 23 2.24 3.09 15.31
N THR A 24 1.97 3.38 14.04
CA THR A 24 1.03 2.59 13.26
C THR A 24 1.71 2.09 11.99
N VAL A 25 1.53 0.82 11.71
CA VAL A 25 2.06 0.19 10.49
C VAL A 25 0.89 -0.08 9.56
N CYS A 26 1.06 0.32 8.31
CA CYS A 26 0.05 0.16 7.27
C CYS A 26 0.61 -0.75 6.18
N LEU A 27 -0.16 -1.74 5.78
CA LEU A 27 0.12 -2.52 4.59
C LEU A 27 -1.04 -2.34 3.64
N LEU A 28 -0.75 -2.09 2.36
CA LEU A 28 -1.80 -1.95 1.37
C LEU A 28 -1.51 -2.81 0.15
N LYS A 29 -2.58 -3.26 -0.50
CA LYS A 29 -2.50 -4.17 -1.63
C LYS A 29 -3.40 -3.66 -2.75
N ILE A 30 -2.88 -3.66 -3.97
CA ILE A 30 -3.70 -3.38 -5.16
C ILE A 30 -4.41 -4.69 -5.51
N ILE A 31 -5.69 -4.79 -5.16
CA ILE A 31 -6.42 -6.07 -5.22
C ILE A 31 -6.86 -6.47 -6.62
N ASN A 32 -6.91 -5.53 -7.56
CA ASN A 32 -7.30 -5.84 -8.95
C ASN A 32 -6.13 -5.85 -9.93
N LEU A 33 -4.90 -5.90 -9.43
CA LEU A 33 -3.72 -5.87 -10.31
C LEU A 33 -3.62 -7.10 -11.20
N VAL A 34 -3.87 -8.30 -10.65
CA VAL A 34 -3.83 -9.54 -11.44
C VAL A 34 -4.85 -9.47 -12.56
N GLU A 35 -6.06 -9.01 -12.26
CA GLU A 35 -7.11 -8.86 -13.28
C GLU A 35 -6.67 -7.89 -14.39
N ILE A 36 -6.09 -6.75 -14.02
CA ILE A 36 -5.60 -5.78 -15.00
C ILE A 36 -4.51 -6.40 -15.88
N ASN A 37 -3.56 -7.12 -15.27
CA ASN A 37 -2.48 -7.79 -16.01
C ASN A 37 -3.02 -8.81 -17.01
N GLU A 38 -4.03 -9.57 -16.62
CA GLU A 38 -4.58 -10.64 -17.46
C GLU A 38 -5.55 -10.14 -18.53
N LYS A 39 -6.43 -9.21 -18.16
CA LYS A 39 -7.48 -8.72 -19.08
C LYS A 39 -7.04 -7.58 -19.97
N ILE A 40 -6.10 -6.77 -19.52
CA ILE A 40 -5.61 -5.63 -20.30
C ILE A 40 -4.20 -5.94 -20.79
N SER A 41 -3.19 -5.71 -19.94
CA SER A 41 -1.81 -6.05 -20.24
C SER A 41 -0.95 -5.86 -19.00
N ARG A 42 0.19 -6.55 -18.98
CA ARG A 42 1.17 -6.39 -17.91
C ARG A 42 1.73 -4.96 -17.90
N LYS A 43 1.91 -4.37 -19.08
CA LYS A 43 2.41 -2.99 -19.20
C LYS A 43 1.43 -2.01 -18.55
N THR A 44 0.13 -2.23 -18.74
CA THR A 44 -0.90 -1.43 -18.08
C THR A 44 -0.84 -1.63 -16.56
N GLY A 45 -0.68 -2.86 -16.11
CA GLY A 45 -0.51 -3.15 -14.68
C GLY A 45 0.70 -2.43 -14.07
N ASP A 46 1.82 -2.40 -14.79
CA ASP A 46 3.01 -1.66 -14.35
C ASP A 46 2.73 -0.17 -14.23
N ASN A 47 1.95 0.38 -15.17
CA ASN A 47 1.55 1.79 -15.12
C ASN A 47 0.64 2.06 -13.90
N VAL A 48 -0.23 1.12 -13.57
CA VAL A 48 -1.10 1.22 -12.38
C VAL A 48 -0.24 1.30 -11.13
N ILE A 49 0.74 0.42 -10.99
CA ILE A 49 1.65 0.42 -9.84
C ILE A 49 2.35 1.78 -9.72
N THR A 50 2.87 2.29 -10.83
CA THR A 50 3.58 3.58 -10.86
C THR A 50 2.66 4.73 -10.43
N GLN A 51 1.43 4.75 -10.91
CA GLN A 51 0.47 5.80 -10.57
C GLN A 51 0.03 5.72 -9.10
N VAL A 52 -0.18 4.52 -8.59
CA VAL A 52 -0.51 4.32 -7.17
C VAL A 52 0.64 4.83 -6.29
N CYS A 53 1.88 4.47 -6.60
CA CYS A 53 3.05 4.96 -5.87
C CYS A 53 3.10 6.48 -5.86
N ARG A 54 2.89 7.09 -7.02
CA ARG A 54 2.95 8.55 -7.17
C ARG A 54 1.87 9.22 -6.33
N GLU A 55 0.66 8.70 -6.39
CA GLU A 55 -0.46 9.30 -5.65
C GLU A 55 -0.22 9.21 -4.13
N ILE A 56 0.19 8.06 -3.64
CA ILE A 56 0.47 7.89 -2.22
C ILE A 56 1.60 8.82 -1.78
N LYS A 57 2.68 8.85 -2.55
CA LYS A 57 3.85 9.65 -2.23
C LYS A 57 3.53 11.15 -2.17
N GLN A 58 2.66 11.63 -3.05
CA GLN A 58 2.23 13.04 -3.06
C GLN A 58 1.48 13.45 -1.80
N ASN A 59 0.77 12.51 -1.18
CA ASN A 59 -0.04 12.78 -0.01
C ASN A 59 0.67 12.48 1.30
N LEU A 60 1.85 11.84 1.25
CA LEU A 60 2.54 11.35 2.43
C LEU A 60 3.69 12.30 2.83
N SER A 61 3.76 12.62 4.12
CA SER A 61 4.89 13.38 4.64
C SER A 61 6.19 12.57 4.45
N PRO A 62 7.30 13.21 4.04
CA PRO A 62 8.55 12.50 3.81
C PRO A 62 9.17 11.89 5.07
N GLU A 63 8.69 12.26 6.24
CA GLU A 63 9.17 11.67 7.50
C GLU A 63 8.66 10.25 7.71
N TYR A 64 7.60 9.83 6.99
CA TYR A 64 7.08 8.47 7.11
C TYR A 64 7.71 7.58 6.05
N LEU A 65 8.08 6.38 6.47
CA LEU A 65 8.72 5.43 5.58
C LEU A 65 7.68 4.75 4.69
N PHE A 66 7.89 4.83 3.37
CA PHE A 66 7.03 4.22 2.38
C PHE A 66 7.89 3.30 1.51
N VAL A 67 7.57 2.00 1.51
CA VAL A 67 8.34 1.00 0.76
C VAL A 67 7.46 0.12 -0.11
N ARG A 68 8.05 -0.43 -1.17
CA ARG A 68 7.46 -1.49 -1.95
C ARG A 68 7.66 -2.79 -1.15
N TYR A 69 6.58 -3.47 -0.80
CA TYR A 69 6.68 -4.65 0.06
C TYR A 69 6.97 -5.90 -0.77
N MET A 70 5.96 -6.46 -1.41
CA MET A 70 6.12 -7.60 -2.33
C MET A 70 4.98 -7.57 -3.33
N GLY A 71 5.29 -7.76 -4.63
CA GLY A 71 4.27 -7.79 -5.67
C GLY A 71 3.39 -6.54 -5.64
N PRO A 72 2.07 -6.67 -5.49
CA PRO A 72 1.14 -5.55 -5.51
C PRO A 72 0.99 -4.86 -4.15
N LYS A 73 1.90 -5.09 -3.20
CA LYS A 73 1.79 -4.61 -1.82
C LYS A 73 2.80 -3.52 -1.52
N PHE A 74 2.38 -2.61 -0.64
CA PHE A 74 3.21 -1.49 -0.16
C PHE A 74 3.06 -1.39 1.35
N ALA A 75 4.09 -0.91 2.02
CA ALA A 75 4.06 -0.68 3.47
C ALA A 75 4.37 0.77 3.77
N ILE A 76 3.67 1.32 4.77
CA ILE A 76 3.93 2.66 5.28
C ILE A 76 4.09 2.55 6.79
N VAL A 77 5.13 3.17 7.32
CA VAL A 77 5.35 3.24 8.77
C VAL A 77 5.06 4.68 9.22
N PHE A 78 4.00 4.82 10.00
CA PHE A 78 3.60 6.11 10.57
C PHE A 78 4.16 6.23 11.98
N SER A 79 5.43 6.65 12.07
CA SER A 79 6.16 6.76 13.35
C SER A 79 5.47 7.74 14.27
N GLY A 80 5.10 7.28 15.47
CA GLY A 80 4.51 8.12 16.50
C GLY A 80 3.07 8.58 16.24
N VAL A 81 2.39 8.01 15.25
CA VAL A 81 1.02 8.41 14.89
C VAL A 81 0.03 7.36 15.38
N ASP A 82 -1.08 7.82 15.94
CA ASP A 82 -2.14 6.95 16.45
C ASP A 82 -2.93 6.27 15.34
N LEU A 83 -3.46 5.09 15.64
CA LEU A 83 -4.22 4.29 14.70
C LEU A 83 -5.41 5.06 14.09
N GLU A 84 -6.16 5.79 14.91
CA GLU A 84 -7.33 6.54 14.45
C GLU A 84 -6.93 7.64 13.45
N ALA A 85 -5.83 8.33 13.71
CA ALA A 85 -5.34 9.38 12.81
C ALA A 85 -4.89 8.78 11.48
N VAL A 86 -4.22 7.62 11.52
CA VAL A 86 -3.78 6.94 10.30
C VAL A 86 -5.00 6.43 9.52
N GLU A 87 -6.00 5.90 10.19
CA GLU A 87 -7.22 5.44 9.53
C GLU A 87 -7.89 6.57 8.75
N GLU A 88 -8.06 7.73 9.36
CA GLU A 88 -8.67 8.89 8.70
C GLU A 88 -7.83 9.34 7.49
N PHE A 89 -6.52 9.40 7.66
CA PHE A 89 -5.61 9.77 6.59
C PHE A 89 -5.70 8.77 5.43
N MET A 90 -5.69 7.47 5.73
CA MET A 90 -5.72 6.44 4.70
C MET A 90 -7.06 6.33 3.99
N LYS A 91 -8.16 6.72 4.64
CA LYS A 91 -9.45 6.83 3.95
C LYS A 91 -9.36 7.83 2.81
N THR A 92 -8.78 9.00 3.06
CA THR A 92 -8.60 10.03 2.04
C THR A 92 -7.65 9.57 0.93
N VAL A 93 -6.53 8.96 1.31
CA VAL A 93 -5.55 8.44 0.34
C VAL A 93 -6.19 7.36 -0.54
N LYS A 94 -6.96 6.46 0.07
CA LYS A 94 -7.65 5.39 -0.66
C LYS A 94 -8.64 5.96 -1.68
N GLU A 95 -9.46 6.95 -1.27
CA GLU A 95 -10.41 7.60 -2.18
C GLU A 95 -9.70 8.23 -3.38
N LYS A 96 -8.65 8.99 -3.11
CA LYS A 96 -7.90 9.67 -4.18
C LYS A 96 -7.23 8.67 -5.11
N THR A 97 -6.67 7.60 -4.55
CA THR A 97 -5.97 6.59 -5.35
C THR A 97 -6.94 5.79 -6.22
N GLU A 98 -8.08 5.41 -5.65
CA GLU A 98 -9.08 4.65 -6.41
C GLU A 98 -9.81 5.48 -7.46
N ALA A 99 -9.73 6.81 -7.36
CA ALA A 99 -10.30 7.71 -8.36
C ALA A 99 -9.40 7.93 -9.57
N ILE A 100 -8.16 7.44 -9.55
CA ILE A 100 -7.24 7.58 -10.67
C ILE A 100 -7.78 6.83 -11.89
N LYS A 101 -7.74 7.49 -13.05
CA LYS A 101 -8.15 6.89 -14.32
C LYS A 101 -6.89 6.71 -15.18
N ILE A 102 -6.62 5.47 -15.56
CA ILE A 102 -5.40 5.12 -16.30
C ILE A 102 -5.82 4.55 -17.64
N ALA A 103 -5.35 5.15 -18.73
CA ALA A 103 -5.58 4.61 -20.06
C ALA A 103 -4.76 3.33 -20.22
N PRO A 104 -5.33 2.28 -20.88
CA PRO A 104 -4.55 1.10 -21.19
C PRO A 104 -3.32 1.46 -22.01
N ALA A 105 -2.24 0.69 -21.80
CA ALA A 105 -1.02 0.88 -22.56
C ALA A 105 -1.25 0.56 -24.04
N GLU A 106 -0.33 1.03 -24.90
CA GLU A 106 -0.48 0.93 -26.36
C GLU A 106 -0.53 -0.51 -26.88
N ASP A 107 -0.11 -1.49 -26.08
CA ASP A 107 -0.16 -2.89 -26.47
C ASP A 107 -1.55 -3.52 -26.33
N TYR A 108 -2.49 -2.81 -25.72
CA TYR A 108 -3.86 -3.29 -25.54
C TYR A 108 -4.71 -2.94 -26.77
N LYS A 109 -5.47 -3.91 -27.26
CA LYS A 109 -6.29 -3.76 -28.46
C LYS A 109 -7.79 -4.00 -28.20
N GLY A 110 -8.19 -4.07 -26.93
CA GLY A 110 -9.59 -4.28 -26.57
C GLY A 110 -10.40 -2.99 -26.48
N ASP A 111 -11.55 -3.08 -25.85
CA ASP A 111 -12.54 -1.99 -25.80
C ASP A 111 -12.48 -1.14 -24.54
N GLU A 112 -11.72 -1.56 -23.54
CA GLU A 112 -11.62 -0.77 -22.29
C GLU A 112 -10.91 0.54 -22.57
N THR A 113 -11.47 1.63 -22.04
CA THR A 113 -10.90 2.98 -22.23
C THR A 113 -10.10 3.46 -21.05
N GLU A 114 -10.37 2.90 -19.86
CA GLU A 114 -9.63 3.27 -18.66
C GLU A 114 -9.75 2.18 -17.62
N VAL A 115 -8.75 2.12 -16.71
CA VAL A 115 -8.77 1.25 -15.55
C VAL A 115 -8.45 2.09 -14.32
N SER A 116 -8.90 1.63 -13.16
CA SER A 116 -8.62 2.28 -11.89
C SER A 116 -8.16 1.25 -10.87
N PRO A 117 -7.22 1.58 -9.99
CA PRO A 117 -6.78 0.64 -8.96
C PRO A 117 -7.84 0.50 -7.87
N LYS A 118 -7.90 -0.68 -7.27
CA LYS A 118 -8.68 -0.93 -6.06
C LYS A 118 -7.72 -1.37 -4.96
N LEU A 119 -7.91 -0.82 -3.78
CA LEU A 119 -7.00 -1.06 -2.65
C LEU A 119 -7.68 -1.78 -1.51
N ASN A 120 -6.96 -2.71 -0.90
CA ASN A 120 -7.31 -3.23 0.41
C ASN A 120 -6.18 -2.83 1.36
N ILE A 121 -6.54 -2.32 2.53
CA ILE A 121 -5.60 -1.71 3.48
C ILE A 121 -5.78 -2.38 4.83
N ALA A 122 -4.65 -2.68 5.47
CA ALA A 122 -4.65 -3.23 6.82
C ALA A 122 -3.72 -2.39 7.70
N LEU A 123 -4.18 -2.06 8.89
CA LEU A 123 -3.47 -1.23 9.85
C LEU A 123 -3.25 -2.03 11.14
N ALA A 124 -2.10 -1.82 11.77
CA ALA A 124 -1.83 -2.39 13.08
C ALA A 124 -1.05 -1.40 13.93
N LYS A 125 -1.36 -1.39 15.21
CA LYS A 125 -0.60 -0.64 16.18
C LYS A 125 0.74 -1.33 16.42
N TYR A 126 1.79 -0.53 16.53
CA TYR A 126 3.13 -1.03 16.80
C TYR A 126 3.64 -0.45 18.11
N TYR A 127 4.18 -1.29 18.96
CA TYR A 127 4.77 -0.88 20.23
C TYR A 127 6.28 -1.05 20.17
N LYS A 128 6.99 -0.05 20.66
CA LYS A 128 8.46 -0.07 20.72
C LYS A 128 8.95 -1.38 21.32
N GLY A 129 9.95 -1.98 20.69
CA GLY A 129 10.52 -3.24 21.15
C GLY A 129 9.82 -4.49 20.61
N THR A 130 8.69 -4.33 19.91
CA THR A 130 8.01 -5.44 19.26
C THR A 130 8.77 -5.81 17.98
N ALA A 131 8.59 -7.02 17.49
CA ALA A 131 9.17 -7.45 16.23
C ALA A 131 8.37 -6.85 15.06
N LEU A 132 8.96 -5.90 14.36
CA LEU A 132 8.30 -5.27 13.21
C LEU A 132 7.95 -6.30 12.14
N VAL A 133 8.82 -7.28 11.90
CA VAL A 133 8.56 -8.34 10.92
C VAL A 133 7.30 -9.14 11.29
N GLY A 134 7.07 -9.39 12.56
CA GLY A 134 5.86 -10.09 13.01
C GLY A 134 4.59 -9.30 12.72
N VAL A 135 4.64 -7.98 12.90
CA VAL A 135 3.49 -7.11 12.62
C VAL A 135 3.18 -7.08 11.13
N THR A 136 4.20 -6.89 10.29
CA THR A 136 3.98 -6.85 8.83
C THR A 136 3.53 -8.19 8.28
N GLN A 137 4.06 -9.31 8.79
CA GLN A 137 3.63 -10.65 8.37
C GLN A 137 2.14 -10.88 8.69
N LYS A 138 1.70 -10.42 9.84
CA LYS A 138 0.29 -10.53 10.24
C LYS A 138 -0.61 -9.74 9.31
N LEU A 139 -0.22 -8.53 8.97
CA LEU A 139 -0.95 -7.69 8.04
C LEU A 139 -0.98 -8.32 6.65
N GLU A 140 0.16 -8.84 6.19
CA GLU A 140 0.25 -9.49 4.88
C GLU A 140 -0.65 -10.73 4.81
N GLU A 141 -0.62 -11.56 5.83
CA GLU A 141 -1.44 -12.76 5.90
C GLU A 141 -2.93 -12.39 5.82
N TYR A 142 -3.34 -11.34 6.54
CA TYR A 142 -4.70 -10.85 6.46
C TYR A 142 -5.06 -10.42 5.04
N LEU A 143 -4.23 -9.62 4.41
CA LEU A 143 -4.49 -9.12 3.05
C LEU A 143 -4.53 -10.25 2.01
N ASP A 144 -3.72 -11.28 2.19
CA ASP A 144 -3.65 -12.40 1.24
C ASP A 144 -4.83 -13.36 1.38
N THR A 145 -5.44 -13.42 2.57
CA THR A 145 -6.56 -14.34 2.84
C THR A 145 -7.92 -13.66 2.87
N ALA A 146 -7.95 -12.33 2.91
CA ALA A 146 -9.19 -11.58 2.93
C ALA A 146 -9.93 -11.68 1.58
N ASP A 147 -11.25 -11.52 1.63
CA ASP A 147 -12.04 -11.42 0.41
C ASP A 147 -11.61 -10.18 -0.37
N THR A 148 -11.07 -10.38 -1.56
CA THR A 148 -10.57 -9.30 -2.41
C THR A 148 -11.63 -8.72 -3.33
N SER A 149 -12.89 -9.14 -3.20
CA SER A 149 -13.98 -8.59 -4.01
C SER A 149 -14.33 -7.17 -3.60
N GLU A 150 -13.98 -6.76 -2.39
CA GLU A 150 -14.29 -5.42 -1.87
C GLU A 150 -13.01 -4.72 -1.38
N SER A 151 -12.94 -3.42 -1.67
CA SER A 151 -11.86 -2.59 -1.17
C SER A 151 -12.24 -2.06 0.21
N ASN A 152 -11.37 -2.27 1.20
CA ASN A 152 -11.65 -1.93 2.60
C ASN A 152 -10.42 -1.37 3.30
N ILE A 153 -10.67 -0.79 4.49
CA ILE A 153 -9.64 -0.47 5.46
C ILE A 153 -9.94 -1.29 6.70
N ASN A 154 -8.97 -2.07 7.14
CA ASN A 154 -9.14 -2.99 8.27
C ASN A 154 -8.04 -2.75 9.29
N TYR A 155 -8.32 -3.00 10.57
CA TYR A 155 -7.26 -2.96 11.58
C TYR A 155 -7.24 -4.23 12.41
N LEU A 156 -6.03 -4.62 12.73
CA LEU A 156 -5.74 -5.86 13.44
C LEU A 156 -5.16 -5.60 14.83
#